data_013a0a0e1f21a2e2033c1df40de662e4
#
_entry.id   013a0a0e1f21a2e2033c1df40de662e4
#
_cell.length_a   1.000
_cell.length_b   1.000
_cell.length_c   1.000
_cell.angle_alpha   90.00
_cell.angle_beta   90.00
_cell.angle_gamma   90.00
#
_symmetry.space_group_name_H-M   'P 1'
#
loop_
_entity.id
_entity.type
_entity.pdbx_description
1 polymer ?
#
loop_
_entity_poly.entity_id
_entity_poly.type
_entity_poly.pdbx_seq_one_letter_code
_entity_poly.pdbx_strand_id
1 'polypeptide(L)'
;MAAFLYAILFSGGIFLPNIIIWTSPSWGVTVAGTYRYAPLYDIVTFYAFLSMLPMMIIFVVYMETRFYETYFNYFQAITRKGNFNDIEAMRKTMVHTLWFELRSSMEFQFLFTILFLSCGTYILSWVHIETQAVNMFDVLLMAVYFVGVFQILGVILEYFNAQRQLLRITVVFFLLNGGLNIFGVLVLGESSYGFTFFIAMAISLFYAWKQLYAYIMNINYYIFCGQPMFYQQHIGWLTLLARRMYGPTVDCLDKEDGFYETEIK
;
A
#
# COMPACT_ATOMS: atom_id res chain seq x y z
N MET A 1 2.89 -9.33 -12.98
CA MET A 1 1.63 -8.72 -13.42
C MET A 1 0.80 -8.22 -12.24
N ALA A 2 0.62 -9.00 -11.19
CA ALA A 2 -0.15 -8.59 -10.00
C ALA A 2 0.45 -7.36 -9.28
N ALA A 3 1.76 -7.29 -9.10
CA ALA A 3 2.43 -6.13 -8.49
C ALA A 3 2.25 -4.83 -9.30
N PHE A 4 2.30 -4.93 -10.62
CA PHE A 4 2.04 -3.78 -11.50
C PHE A 4 0.60 -3.27 -11.38
N LEU A 5 -0.37 -4.19 -11.37
CA LEU A 5 -1.78 -3.84 -11.15
C LEU A 5 -2.00 -3.21 -9.77
N TYR A 6 -1.34 -3.74 -8.74
CA TYR A 6 -1.36 -3.15 -7.41
C TYR A 6 -0.88 -1.70 -7.44
N ALA A 7 0.30 -1.45 -8.02
CA ALA A 7 0.89 -0.11 -8.05
C ALA A 7 -0.03 0.90 -8.76
N ILE A 8 -0.61 0.52 -9.90
CA ILE A 8 -1.54 1.38 -10.65
C ILE A 8 -2.82 1.65 -9.87
N LEU A 9 -3.46 0.60 -9.33
CA LEU A 9 -4.72 0.74 -8.60
C LEU A 9 -4.54 1.49 -7.29
N PHE A 10 -3.43 1.28 -6.60
CA PHE A 10 -3.13 1.98 -5.35
C PHE A 10 -2.85 3.46 -5.60
N SER A 11 -1.92 3.78 -6.51
CA SER A 11 -1.61 5.18 -6.85
C SER A 11 -2.83 5.88 -7.45
N GLY A 12 -3.52 5.23 -8.41
CA GLY A 12 -4.74 5.76 -8.99
C GLY A 12 -5.83 5.99 -7.95
N GLY A 13 -5.99 5.06 -6.99
CA GLY A 13 -6.94 5.20 -5.89
C GLY A 13 -6.65 6.39 -4.98
N ILE A 14 -5.39 6.66 -4.67
CA ILE A 14 -4.99 7.83 -3.87
C ILE A 14 -5.34 9.14 -4.58
N PHE A 15 -5.10 9.25 -5.89
CA PHE A 15 -5.38 10.46 -6.66
C PHE A 15 -6.83 10.58 -7.14
N LEU A 16 -7.63 9.53 -7.02
CA LEU A 16 -9.01 9.50 -7.50
C LEU A 16 -9.90 10.60 -6.87
N PRO A 17 -9.82 10.91 -5.56
CA PRO A 17 -10.55 12.04 -4.98
C PRO A 17 -10.21 13.37 -5.63
N ASN A 18 -8.93 13.64 -5.90
CA ASN A 18 -8.49 14.87 -6.57
C ASN A 18 -9.12 14.98 -7.96
N ILE A 19 -9.07 13.90 -8.75
CA ILE A 19 -9.64 13.88 -10.10
C ILE A 19 -11.16 14.13 -10.06
N ILE A 20 -11.87 13.53 -9.10
CA ILE A 20 -13.33 13.71 -8.94
C ILE A 20 -13.63 15.16 -8.57
N ILE A 21 -12.88 15.76 -7.65
CA ILE A 21 -13.06 17.15 -7.21
C ILE A 21 -12.74 18.15 -8.32
N TRP A 22 -11.76 17.85 -9.20
CA TRP A 22 -11.49 18.69 -10.37
C TRP A 22 -12.70 18.81 -11.31
N THR A 23 -13.57 17.82 -11.34
CA THR A 23 -14.81 17.88 -12.13
C THR A 23 -15.94 18.66 -11.44
N SER A 24 -15.80 18.98 -10.15
CA SER A 24 -16.80 19.73 -9.39
C SER A 24 -16.96 21.16 -9.93
N PRO A 25 -18.20 21.66 -10.06
CA PRO A 25 -18.45 23.03 -10.53
C PRO A 25 -17.94 24.11 -9.58
N SER A 26 -17.93 23.83 -8.27
CA SER A 26 -17.61 24.81 -7.21
C SER A 26 -16.11 24.93 -6.90
N TRP A 27 -15.37 23.84 -7.00
CA TRP A 27 -13.95 23.79 -6.62
C TRP A 27 -13.00 23.70 -7.82
N GLY A 28 -13.49 23.23 -8.95
CA GLY A 28 -12.70 23.08 -10.17
C GLY A 28 -12.50 24.41 -10.90
N VAL A 29 -11.27 24.89 -10.97
CA VAL A 29 -10.87 26.05 -11.75
C VAL A 29 -10.36 25.60 -13.12
N THR A 30 -10.85 26.24 -14.19
CA THR A 30 -10.41 25.93 -15.55
C THR A 30 -9.31 26.91 -15.97
N VAL A 31 -8.16 26.39 -16.35
CA VAL A 31 -7.02 27.16 -16.85
C VAL A 31 -6.85 26.92 -18.34
N ALA A 32 -6.65 27.98 -19.09
CA ALA A 32 -6.45 27.96 -20.56
C ALA A 32 -7.56 27.21 -21.34
N GLY A 33 -8.77 27.12 -20.79
CA GLY A 33 -9.93 26.50 -21.43
C GLY A 33 -9.93 24.97 -21.52
N THR A 34 -8.85 24.31 -21.11
CA THR A 34 -8.69 22.86 -21.27
C THR A 34 -8.36 22.12 -20.00
N TYR A 35 -7.55 22.68 -19.12
CA TYR A 35 -7.10 22.01 -17.91
C TYR A 35 -7.93 22.44 -16.70
N ARG A 36 -8.47 21.48 -15.96
CA ARG A 36 -9.19 21.71 -14.70
C ARG A 36 -8.40 21.17 -13.54
N TYR A 37 -8.33 21.92 -12.44
CA TYR A 37 -7.72 21.52 -11.18
C TYR A 37 -8.41 22.22 -10.01
N ALA A 38 -8.20 21.75 -8.79
CA ALA A 38 -8.79 22.33 -7.57
C ALA A 38 -7.65 22.84 -6.66
N PRO A 39 -7.17 24.07 -6.84
CA PRO A 39 -5.94 24.55 -6.20
C PRO A 39 -6.01 24.43 -4.67
N LEU A 40 -7.12 24.77 -4.06
CA LEU A 40 -7.30 24.72 -2.63
C LEU A 40 -7.22 23.29 -2.10
N TYR A 41 -7.94 22.36 -2.73
CA TYR A 41 -7.95 20.96 -2.33
C TYR A 41 -6.59 20.29 -2.55
N ASP A 42 -5.97 20.55 -3.69
CA ASP A 42 -4.69 19.96 -4.06
C ASP A 42 -3.55 20.38 -3.12
N ILE A 43 -3.52 21.68 -2.74
CA ILE A 43 -2.54 22.20 -1.78
C ILE A 43 -2.76 21.58 -0.40
N VAL A 44 -4.00 21.56 0.08
CA VAL A 44 -4.32 20.98 1.40
C VAL A 44 -3.99 19.49 1.46
N THR A 45 -4.33 18.76 0.39
CA THR A 45 -3.99 17.34 0.25
C THR A 45 -2.48 17.12 0.28
N PHE A 46 -1.72 17.95 -0.44
CA PHE A 46 -0.26 17.88 -0.46
C PHE A 46 0.34 18.03 0.96
N TYR A 47 -0.09 19.04 1.72
CA TYR A 47 0.40 19.24 3.09
C TYR A 47 -0.04 18.12 4.03
N ALA A 48 -1.24 17.58 3.86
CA ALA A 48 -1.69 16.42 4.62
C ALA A 48 -0.80 15.19 4.35
N PHE A 49 -0.50 14.89 3.08
CA PHE A 49 0.39 13.78 2.73
C PHE A 49 1.84 13.98 3.21
N LEU A 50 2.31 15.20 3.33
CA LEU A 50 3.64 15.51 3.88
C LEU A 50 3.80 14.99 5.31
N SER A 51 2.71 14.95 6.10
CA SER A 51 2.71 14.43 7.47
C SER A 51 3.03 12.92 7.56
N MET A 52 2.86 12.17 6.46
CA MET A 52 3.09 10.73 6.43
C MET A 52 4.58 10.37 6.20
N LEU A 53 5.38 11.29 5.63
CA LEU A 53 6.77 11.00 5.24
C LEU A 53 7.65 10.51 6.39
N PRO A 54 7.64 11.14 7.60
CA PRO A 54 8.51 10.69 8.70
C PRO A 54 8.23 9.24 9.10
N MET A 55 6.96 8.86 9.17
CA MET A 55 6.56 7.49 9.51
C MET A 55 7.03 6.48 8.46
N MET A 56 6.88 6.81 7.16
CA MET A 56 7.31 5.92 6.10
C MET A 56 8.82 5.66 6.14
N ILE A 57 9.63 6.69 6.41
CA ILE A 57 11.08 6.55 6.56
C ILE A 57 11.41 5.62 7.73
N ILE A 58 10.80 5.84 8.89
CA ILE A 58 11.04 5.03 10.09
C ILE A 58 10.62 3.58 9.85
N PHE A 59 9.47 3.37 9.23
CA PHE A 59 8.98 2.03 8.93
C PHE A 59 9.92 1.26 7.99
N VAL A 60 10.42 1.90 6.93
CA VAL A 60 11.40 1.28 6.02
C VAL A 60 12.67 0.88 6.79
N VAL A 61 13.19 1.76 7.64
CA VAL A 61 14.38 1.46 8.45
C VAL A 61 14.12 0.25 9.37
N TYR A 62 12.97 0.18 10.01
CA TYR A 62 12.62 -0.95 10.88
C TYR A 62 12.47 -2.27 10.12
N MET A 63 11.87 -2.21 8.93
CA MET A 63 11.71 -3.39 8.08
C MET A 63 13.06 -3.93 7.60
N GLU A 64 13.97 -3.05 7.16
CA GLU A 64 15.29 -3.44 6.65
C GLU A 64 16.29 -3.86 7.74
N THR A 65 16.08 -3.47 9.00
CA THR A 65 16.98 -3.81 10.09
C THR A 65 16.43 -4.97 10.93
N ARG A 66 15.48 -4.70 11.78
CA ARG A 66 14.99 -5.63 12.80
C ARG A 66 14.10 -6.73 12.25
N PHE A 67 13.17 -6.35 11.36
CA PHE A 67 12.25 -7.34 10.81
C PHE A 67 12.97 -8.29 9.84
N TYR A 68 13.84 -7.76 8.98
CA TYR A 68 14.60 -8.58 8.03
C TYR A 68 15.39 -9.70 8.70
N GLU A 69 16.04 -9.42 9.82
CA GLU A 69 16.80 -10.41 10.58
C GLU A 69 15.92 -11.57 11.06
N THR A 70 14.76 -11.26 11.66
CA THR A 70 13.83 -12.29 12.16
C THR A 70 13.16 -13.06 11.03
N TYR A 71 12.84 -12.38 9.94
CA TYR A 71 12.33 -12.98 8.71
C TYR A 71 13.34 -13.96 8.10
N PHE A 72 14.58 -13.53 7.94
CA PHE A 72 15.66 -14.35 7.41
C PHE A 72 15.91 -15.59 8.28
N ASN A 73 15.95 -15.46 9.59
CA ASN A 73 16.13 -16.58 10.51
C ASN A 73 14.97 -17.59 10.40
N TYR A 74 13.75 -17.14 10.24
CA TYR A 74 12.59 -18.01 10.01
C TYR A 74 12.74 -18.82 8.72
N PHE A 75 13.05 -18.17 7.60
CA PHE A 75 13.25 -18.85 6.32
C PHE A 75 14.49 -19.77 6.33
N GLN A 76 15.54 -19.39 7.04
CA GLN A 76 16.71 -20.23 7.21
C GLN A 76 16.40 -21.50 8.01
N ALA A 77 15.56 -21.42 9.03
CA ALA A 77 15.11 -22.59 9.77
C ALA A 77 14.31 -23.57 8.87
N ILE A 78 13.52 -23.06 7.94
CA ILE A 78 12.78 -23.89 6.98
C ILE A 78 13.72 -24.57 5.98
N THR A 79 14.70 -23.83 5.42
CA THR A 79 15.56 -24.34 4.34
C THR A 79 16.68 -25.25 4.84
N ARG A 80 17.18 -25.05 6.06
CA ARG A 80 18.31 -25.83 6.65
C ARG A 80 17.87 -27.05 7.48
N LYS A 81 16.68 -27.61 7.25
CA LYS A 81 16.15 -28.79 7.95
C LYS A 81 16.02 -28.58 9.47
N GLY A 82 15.58 -27.40 9.91
CA GLY A 82 15.23 -27.15 11.30
C GLY A 82 14.14 -28.10 11.79
N ASN A 83 14.18 -28.42 13.08
CA ASN A 83 13.10 -29.18 13.70
C ASN A 83 11.80 -28.36 13.70
N PHE A 84 10.64 -29.02 13.66
CA PHE A 84 9.33 -28.33 13.66
C PHE A 84 9.21 -27.32 14.81
N ASN A 85 9.72 -27.66 16.00
CA ASN A 85 9.71 -26.78 17.16
C ASN A 85 10.56 -25.51 16.94
N ASP A 86 11.68 -25.64 16.24
CA ASP A 86 12.58 -24.50 15.92
C ASP A 86 11.91 -23.56 14.92
N ILE A 87 11.29 -24.13 13.87
CA ILE A 87 10.52 -23.35 12.87
C ILE A 87 9.39 -22.58 13.54
N GLU A 88 8.63 -23.22 14.43
CA GLU A 88 7.52 -22.57 15.13
C GLU A 88 8.01 -21.49 16.12
N ALA A 89 9.16 -21.69 16.78
CA ALA A 89 9.78 -20.69 17.64
C ALA A 89 10.21 -19.44 16.83
N MET A 90 10.89 -19.65 15.67
CA MET A 90 11.30 -18.56 14.78
C MET A 90 10.10 -17.84 14.18
N ARG A 91 9.05 -18.57 13.81
CA ARG A 91 7.78 -17.97 13.35
C ARG A 91 7.17 -17.03 14.40
N LYS A 92 7.09 -17.48 15.66
CA LYS A 92 6.57 -16.65 16.75
C LYS A 92 7.39 -15.39 16.96
N THR A 93 8.72 -15.49 16.93
CA THR A 93 9.62 -14.35 17.07
C THR A 93 9.43 -13.37 15.91
N MET A 94 9.38 -13.84 14.67
CA MET A 94 9.15 -13.02 13.49
C MET A 94 7.79 -12.29 13.57
N VAL A 95 6.72 -13.00 13.91
CA VAL A 95 5.38 -12.42 14.04
C VAL A 95 5.33 -11.39 15.18
N HIS A 96 5.96 -11.67 16.31
CA HIS A 96 6.04 -10.73 17.43
C HIS A 96 6.78 -9.44 17.03
N THR A 97 7.94 -9.56 16.37
CA THR A 97 8.69 -8.41 15.86
C THR A 97 7.86 -7.60 14.87
N LEU A 98 7.18 -8.28 13.93
CA LEU A 98 6.33 -7.61 12.95
C LEU A 98 5.23 -6.77 13.62
N TRP A 99 4.51 -7.32 14.60
CA TRP A 99 3.47 -6.60 15.32
C TRP A 99 4.03 -5.44 16.14
N PHE A 100 5.20 -5.61 16.73
CA PHE A 100 5.88 -4.55 17.48
C PHE A 100 6.25 -3.38 16.57
N GLU A 101 6.87 -3.64 15.41
CA GLU A 101 7.29 -2.59 14.47
C GLU A 101 6.08 -1.91 13.81
N LEU A 102 5.03 -2.67 13.49
CA LEU A 102 3.79 -2.12 12.99
C LEU A 102 3.15 -1.17 14.00
N ARG A 103 3.02 -1.59 15.24
CA ARG A 103 2.48 -0.78 16.32
C ARG A 103 3.30 0.49 16.54
N SER A 104 4.63 0.37 16.62
CA SER A 104 5.54 1.50 16.77
C SER A 104 5.37 2.53 15.66
N SER A 105 5.26 2.07 14.41
CA SER A 105 5.04 2.94 13.25
C SER A 105 3.68 3.65 13.31
N MET A 106 2.62 2.96 13.75
CA MET A 106 1.30 3.56 13.94
C MET A 106 1.30 4.63 15.04
N GLU A 107 1.96 4.35 16.17
CA GLU A 107 2.10 5.31 17.28
C GLU A 107 2.87 6.55 16.82
N PHE A 108 3.93 6.37 16.03
CA PHE A 108 4.71 7.47 15.47
C PHE A 108 3.87 8.34 14.53
N GLN A 109 3.13 7.72 13.60
CA GLN A 109 2.23 8.47 12.71
C GLN A 109 1.15 9.20 13.49
N PHE A 110 0.61 8.60 14.54
CA PHE A 110 -0.40 9.23 15.38
C PHE A 110 0.13 10.50 16.04
N LEU A 111 1.38 10.47 16.58
CA LEU A 111 2.03 11.65 17.13
C LEU A 111 2.21 12.77 16.11
N PHE A 112 2.67 12.44 14.89
CA PHE A 112 2.78 13.42 13.81
C PHE A 112 1.42 13.98 13.39
N THR A 113 0.38 13.14 13.32
CA THR A 113 -0.97 13.58 13.01
C THR A 113 -1.47 14.59 14.06
N ILE A 114 -1.29 14.32 15.36
CA ILE A 114 -1.65 15.27 16.42
C ILE A 114 -0.84 16.57 16.32
N LEU A 115 0.45 16.47 16.05
CA LEU A 115 1.31 17.64 15.88
C LEU A 115 0.84 18.51 14.70
N PHE A 116 0.55 17.91 13.56
CA PHE A 116 0.06 18.64 12.39
C PHE A 116 -1.35 19.19 12.60
N LEU A 117 -2.25 18.48 13.31
CA LEU A 117 -3.55 19.03 13.73
C LEU A 117 -3.40 20.27 14.63
N SER A 118 -2.47 20.22 15.58
CA SER A 118 -2.23 21.34 16.50
C SER A 118 -1.60 22.54 15.80
N CYS A 119 -0.71 22.30 14.82
CA CYS A 119 0.02 23.34 14.10
C CYS A 119 -0.64 23.72 12.76
N GLY A 120 -1.71 23.03 12.34
CA GLY A 120 -2.32 23.16 11.02
C GLY A 120 -2.74 24.57 10.68
N THR A 121 -3.40 25.27 11.60
CA THR A 121 -3.78 26.68 11.44
C THR A 121 -2.58 27.59 11.19
N TYR A 122 -1.47 27.38 11.88
CA TYR A 122 -0.25 28.16 11.69
C TYR A 122 0.43 27.84 10.36
N ILE A 123 0.49 26.56 9.99
CA ILE A 123 1.10 26.11 8.73
C ILE A 123 0.32 26.68 7.54
N LEU A 124 -1.03 26.61 7.56
CA LEU A 124 -1.86 27.12 6.47
C LEU A 124 -1.87 28.64 6.41
N SER A 125 -1.84 29.33 7.55
CA SER A 125 -1.76 30.79 7.59
C SER A 125 -0.45 31.32 6.99
N TRP A 126 0.64 30.61 7.18
CA TRP A 126 1.95 30.93 6.60
C TRP A 126 1.93 30.87 5.06
N VAL A 127 1.11 29.99 4.50
CA VAL A 127 0.93 29.82 3.04
C VAL A 127 -0.21 30.71 2.51
N HIS A 128 -0.81 31.57 3.33
CA HIS A 128 -1.92 32.49 2.98
C HIS A 128 -3.16 31.76 2.45
N ILE A 129 -3.48 30.60 3.03
CA ILE A 129 -4.64 29.78 2.66
C ILE A 129 -5.83 30.19 3.51
N GLU A 130 -7.03 30.23 2.90
CA GLU A 130 -8.28 30.62 3.54
C GLU A 130 -8.66 29.70 4.71
N THR A 131 -9.37 30.26 5.70
CA THR A 131 -9.81 29.53 6.91
C THR A 131 -10.72 28.33 6.61
N GLN A 132 -11.43 28.32 5.48
CA GLN A 132 -12.23 27.16 5.06
C GLN A 132 -11.38 25.92 4.79
N ALA A 133 -10.14 26.09 4.34
CA ALA A 133 -9.21 25.00 4.08
C ALA A 133 -8.72 24.30 5.36
N VAL A 134 -8.79 24.96 6.52
CA VAL A 134 -8.34 24.37 7.78
C VAL A 134 -9.19 23.16 8.17
N ASN A 135 -10.51 23.27 8.09
CA ASN A 135 -11.42 22.16 8.40
C ASN A 135 -11.21 20.98 7.43
N MET A 136 -10.98 21.30 6.15
CA MET A 136 -10.66 20.29 5.13
C MET A 136 -9.32 19.61 5.42
N PHE A 137 -8.31 20.38 5.83
CA PHE A 137 -7.00 19.88 6.21
C PHE A 137 -7.08 18.90 7.38
N ASP A 138 -7.82 19.21 8.42
CA ASP A 138 -7.99 18.36 9.59
C ASP A 138 -8.59 17.00 9.22
N VAL A 139 -9.63 17.00 8.39
CA VAL A 139 -10.27 15.76 7.92
C VAL A 139 -9.34 14.96 7.02
N LEU A 140 -8.64 15.62 6.08
CA LEU A 140 -7.69 14.97 5.19
C LEU A 140 -6.49 14.43 5.95
N LEU A 141 -6.02 15.11 6.98
CA LEU A 141 -4.93 14.65 7.82
C LEU A 141 -5.28 13.35 8.56
N MET A 142 -6.52 13.25 9.06
CA MET A 142 -7.05 12.01 9.63
C MET A 142 -7.15 10.89 8.58
N ALA A 143 -7.58 11.22 7.36
CA ALA A 143 -7.62 10.27 6.27
C ALA A 143 -6.22 9.77 5.89
N VAL A 144 -5.23 10.66 5.84
CA VAL A 144 -3.82 10.34 5.53
C VAL A 144 -3.19 9.46 6.60
N TYR A 145 -3.57 9.60 7.88
CA TYR A 145 -3.20 8.62 8.89
C TYR A 145 -3.59 7.19 8.49
N PHE A 146 -4.83 7.00 8.04
CA PHE A 146 -5.29 5.68 7.57
C PHE A 146 -4.61 5.24 6.27
N VAL A 147 -4.32 6.17 5.35
CA VAL A 147 -3.54 5.89 4.14
C VAL A 147 -2.17 5.34 4.50
N GLY A 148 -1.46 5.98 5.42
CA GLY A 148 -0.14 5.56 5.86
C GLY A 148 -0.14 4.16 6.47
N VAL A 149 -1.07 3.89 7.37
CA VAL A 149 -1.22 2.54 7.94
C VAL A 149 -1.59 1.51 6.88
N PHE A 150 -2.52 1.83 5.97
CA PHE A 150 -2.87 0.94 4.86
C PHE A 150 -1.67 0.62 3.95
N GLN A 151 -0.86 1.62 3.66
CA GLN A 151 0.36 1.44 2.85
C GLN A 151 1.37 0.52 3.54
N ILE A 152 1.58 0.68 4.86
CA ILE A 152 2.41 -0.24 5.66
C ILE A 152 1.90 -1.68 5.55
N LEU A 153 0.58 -1.91 5.71
CA LEU A 153 0.00 -3.25 5.57
C LEU A 153 0.23 -3.82 4.16
N GLY A 154 0.16 -2.97 3.13
CA GLY A 154 0.48 -3.32 1.75
C GLY A 154 1.93 -3.76 1.58
N VAL A 155 2.88 -2.97 2.09
CA VAL A 155 4.33 -3.29 2.03
C VAL A 155 4.64 -4.60 2.76
N ILE A 156 4.01 -4.86 3.91
CA ILE A 156 4.17 -6.13 4.62
C ILE A 156 3.69 -7.32 3.77
N LEU A 157 2.51 -7.20 3.14
CA LEU A 157 2.00 -8.26 2.25
C LEU A 157 2.90 -8.46 1.02
N GLU A 158 3.49 -7.37 0.50
CA GLU A 158 4.45 -7.42 -0.59
C GLU A 158 5.73 -8.13 -0.17
N TYR A 159 6.23 -7.86 1.03
CA TYR A 159 7.39 -8.51 1.61
C TYR A 159 7.23 -10.03 1.71
N PHE A 160 6.03 -10.49 2.05
CA PHE A 160 5.69 -11.91 2.04
C PHE A 160 5.29 -12.47 0.66
N ASN A 161 5.41 -11.67 -0.39
CA ASN A 161 4.96 -12.02 -1.75
C ASN A 161 3.48 -12.49 -1.83
N ALA A 162 2.65 -11.94 -0.95
CA ALA A 162 1.21 -12.26 -0.85
C ALA A 162 0.38 -11.51 -1.92
N GLN A 163 0.74 -11.69 -3.19
CA GLN A 163 0.22 -10.94 -4.35
C GLN A 163 -1.31 -10.96 -4.46
N ARG A 164 -1.95 -12.10 -4.14
CA ARG A 164 -3.41 -12.24 -4.22
C ARG A 164 -4.13 -11.40 -3.16
N GLN A 165 -3.60 -11.39 -1.93
CA GLN A 165 -4.15 -10.61 -0.82
C GLN A 165 -3.94 -9.12 -1.10
N LEU A 166 -2.76 -8.77 -1.57
CA LEU A 166 -2.40 -7.40 -1.94
C LEU A 166 -3.35 -6.83 -3.00
N LEU A 167 -3.62 -7.57 -4.08
CA LEU A 167 -4.59 -7.17 -5.10
C LEU A 167 -6.00 -7.01 -4.53
N ARG A 168 -6.45 -7.93 -3.67
CA ARG A 168 -7.80 -7.86 -3.09
C ARG A 168 -7.99 -6.58 -2.27
N ILE A 169 -7.05 -6.26 -1.37
CA ILE A 169 -7.16 -5.05 -0.54
C ILE A 169 -7.17 -3.79 -1.40
N THR A 170 -6.35 -3.75 -2.45
CA THR A 170 -6.23 -2.58 -3.33
C THR A 170 -7.45 -2.39 -4.22
N VAL A 171 -8.01 -3.47 -4.78
CA VAL A 171 -9.25 -3.39 -5.56
C VAL A 171 -10.41 -2.89 -4.69
N VAL A 172 -10.54 -3.42 -3.46
CA VAL A 172 -11.58 -2.97 -2.53
C VAL A 172 -11.38 -1.49 -2.18
N PHE A 173 -10.14 -1.07 -1.89
CA PHE A 173 -9.81 0.33 -1.66
C PHE A 173 -10.20 1.22 -2.86
N PHE A 174 -9.78 0.86 -4.07
CA PHE A 174 -10.05 1.63 -5.29
C PHE A 174 -11.56 1.80 -5.53
N LEU A 175 -12.33 0.72 -5.41
CA LEU A 175 -13.79 0.75 -5.62
C LEU A 175 -14.52 1.53 -4.53
N LEU A 176 -14.16 1.34 -3.27
CA LEU A 176 -14.76 2.07 -2.16
C LEU A 176 -14.45 3.56 -2.25
N ASN A 177 -13.18 3.89 -2.52
CA ASN A 177 -12.76 5.28 -2.62
C ASN A 177 -13.43 5.99 -3.80
N GLY A 178 -13.44 5.36 -4.98
CA GLY A 178 -14.14 5.91 -6.14
C GLY A 178 -15.64 6.07 -5.90
N GLY A 179 -16.31 5.01 -5.43
CA GLY A 179 -17.75 5.00 -5.19
C GLY A 179 -18.20 6.03 -4.15
N LEU A 180 -17.51 6.08 -2.99
CA LEU A 180 -17.89 7.03 -1.92
C LEU A 180 -17.57 8.49 -2.29
N ASN A 181 -16.48 8.76 -3.03
CA ASN A 181 -16.20 10.13 -3.45
C ASN A 181 -17.16 10.61 -4.54
N ILE A 182 -17.55 9.76 -5.50
CA ILE A 182 -18.58 10.10 -6.48
C ILE A 182 -19.92 10.34 -5.78
N PHE A 183 -20.29 9.45 -4.85
CA PHE A 183 -21.51 9.63 -4.04
C PHE A 183 -21.48 10.95 -3.24
N GLY A 184 -20.34 11.27 -2.61
CA GLY A 184 -20.14 12.49 -1.86
C GLY A 184 -20.36 13.75 -2.71
N VAL A 185 -19.76 13.81 -3.88
CA VAL A 185 -19.92 14.96 -4.80
C VAL A 185 -21.36 15.10 -5.28
N LEU A 186 -22.04 13.99 -5.58
CA LEU A 186 -23.40 14.02 -6.13
C LEU A 186 -24.48 14.32 -5.07
N VAL A 187 -24.32 13.82 -3.84
CA VAL A 187 -25.39 13.87 -2.80
C VAL A 187 -25.11 14.92 -1.74
N LEU A 188 -23.89 15.02 -1.25
CA LEU A 188 -23.50 15.89 -0.14
C LEU A 188 -22.95 17.25 -0.60
N GLY A 189 -22.56 17.36 -1.87
CA GLY A 189 -22.02 18.59 -2.44
C GLY A 189 -20.71 19.03 -1.76
N GLU A 190 -20.58 20.35 -1.58
CA GLU A 190 -19.34 21.00 -1.12
C GLU A 190 -18.90 20.61 0.29
N SER A 191 -19.82 20.23 1.16
CA SER A 191 -19.53 19.91 2.56
C SER A 191 -18.88 18.54 2.76
N SER A 192 -18.81 17.71 1.71
CA SER A 192 -18.33 16.33 1.81
C SER A 192 -16.83 16.15 1.52
N TYR A 193 -16.16 17.20 1.06
CA TYR A 193 -14.78 17.10 0.58
C TYR A 193 -13.81 16.70 1.69
N GLY A 194 -13.15 15.56 1.47
CA GLY A 194 -12.27 14.93 2.44
C GLY A 194 -12.95 13.90 3.34
N PHE A 195 -14.23 14.10 3.73
CA PHE A 195 -14.92 13.19 4.65
C PHE A 195 -15.24 11.83 4.01
N THR A 196 -15.66 11.85 2.73
CA THR A 196 -15.89 10.61 1.96
C THR A 196 -14.61 9.82 1.76
N PHE A 197 -13.48 10.49 1.53
CA PHE A 197 -12.17 9.87 1.47
C PHE A 197 -11.76 9.26 2.81
N PHE A 198 -11.98 9.98 3.91
CA PHE A 198 -11.72 9.47 5.27
C PHE A 198 -12.51 8.18 5.56
N ILE A 199 -13.81 8.14 5.27
CA ILE A 199 -14.64 6.94 5.47
C ILE A 199 -14.17 5.79 4.58
N ALA A 200 -13.89 6.08 3.30
CA ALA A 200 -13.39 5.08 2.36
C ALA A 200 -12.10 4.42 2.87
N MET A 201 -11.18 5.25 3.38
CA MET A 201 -9.91 4.77 3.93
C MET A 201 -10.09 3.98 5.22
N ALA A 202 -10.97 4.40 6.13
CA ALA A 202 -11.25 3.68 7.36
C ALA A 202 -11.78 2.26 7.09
N ILE A 203 -12.75 2.13 6.18
CA ILE A 203 -13.32 0.83 5.79
C ILE A 203 -12.26 -0.05 5.10
N SER A 204 -11.49 0.55 4.18
CA SER A 204 -10.43 -0.15 3.43
C SER A 204 -9.32 -0.64 4.36
N LEU A 205 -8.93 0.18 5.34
CA LEU A 205 -7.94 -0.19 6.35
C LEU A 205 -8.41 -1.38 7.20
N PHE A 206 -9.67 -1.34 7.67
CA PHE A 206 -10.22 -2.47 8.44
C PHE A 206 -10.22 -3.78 7.64
N TYR A 207 -10.55 -3.71 6.36
CA TYR A 207 -10.49 -4.85 5.47
C TYR A 207 -9.05 -5.35 5.25
N ALA A 208 -8.10 -4.43 5.02
CA ALA A 208 -6.68 -4.76 4.86
C ALA A 208 -6.10 -5.41 6.11
N TRP A 209 -6.45 -4.88 7.30
CA TRP A 209 -6.05 -5.46 8.58
C TRP A 209 -6.52 -6.91 8.74
N LYS A 210 -7.79 -7.16 8.43
CA LYS A 210 -8.36 -8.51 8.46
C LYS A 210 -7.62 -9.47 7.51
N GLN A 211 -7.28 -9.02 6.31
CA GLN A 211 -6.56 -9.83 5.32
C GLN A 211 -5.12 -10.13 5.76
N LEU A 212 -4.41 -9.12 6.28
CA LEU A 212 -3.06 -9.31 6.80
C LEU A 212 -3.05 -10.26 7.99
N TYR A 213 -3.96 -10.05 8.97
CA TYR A 213 -4.06 -10.91 10.14
C TYR A 213 -4.32 -12.37 9.76
N ALA A 214 -5.29 -12.61 8.87
CA ALA A 214 -5.60 -13.95 8.38
C ALA A 214 -4.42 -14.59 7.64
N TYR A 215 -3.65 -13.81 6.89
CA TYR A 215 -2.46 -14.29 6.19
C TYR A 215 -1.35 -14.69 7.16
N ILE A 216 -1.02 -13.83 8.13
CA ILE A 216 0.06 -14.06 9.10
C ILE A 216 -0.25 -15.25 9.99
N MET A 217 -1.49 -15.42 10.43
CA MET A 217 -1.89 -16.57 11.25
C MET A 217 -1.75 -17.90 10.51
N ASN A 218 -1.95 -17.89 9.19
CA ASN A 218 -1.84 -19.07 8.34
C ASN A 218 -0.56 -19.09 7.49
N ILE A 219 0.50 -18.36 7.90
CA ILE A 219 1.70 -18.21 7.11
C ILE A 219 2.38 -19.55 6.76
N ASN A 220 2.41 -20.48 7.71
CA ASN A 220 2.94 -21.83 7.48
C ASN A 220 2.19 -22.53 6.35
N TYR A 221 0.86 -22.44 6.31
CA TYR A 221 0.07 -23.02 5.24
C TYR A 221 0.42 -22.41 3.87
N TYR A 222 0.56 -21.10 3.80
CA TYR A 222 0.89 -20.42 2.54
C TYR A 222 2.30 -20.74 2.07
N ILE A 223 3.25 -20.93 2.97
CA ILE A 223 4.63 -21.27 2.62
C ILE A 223 4.76 -22.74 2.22
N PHE A 224 4.18 -23.66 2.98
CA PHE A 224 4.33 -25.09 2.73
C PHE A 224 3.36 -25.65 1.69
N CYS A 225 2.12 -25.16 1.64
CA CYS A 225 1.08 -25.68 0.75
C CYS A 225 0.77 -24.75 -0.42
N GLY A 226 1.21 -23.51 -0.38
CA GLY A 226 0.93 -22.51 -1.42
C GLY A 226 1.87 -22.57 -2.62
N GLN A 227 2.98 -23.30 -2.52
CA GLN A 227 3.88 -23.49 -3.66
C GLN A 227 3.37 -24.66 -4.52
N PRO A 228 3.25 -24.50 -5.85
CA PRO A 228 2.93 -25.63 -6.72
C PRO A 228 4.03 -26.69 -6.62
N MET A 229 3.65 -27.95 -6.34
CA MET A 229 4.59 -29.08 -6.26
C MET A 229 5.38 -29.27 -7.55
N PHE A 230 4.88 -28.75 -8.67
CA PHE A 230 5.54 -28.79 -9.97
C PHE A 230 5.60 -27.37 -10.51
N TYR A 231 6.79 -26.94 -10.92
CA TYR A 231 7.02 -25.68 -11.59
C TYR A 231 6.37 -25.69 -12.96
N GLN A 232 5.13 -25.20 -13.05
CA GLN A 232 4.52 -24.90 -14.35
C GLN A 232 5.03 -23.54 -14.82
N GLN A 233 5.90 -23.54 -15.82
CA GLN A 233 6.28 -22.31 -16.51
C GLN A 233 4.99 -21.70 -17.13
N HIS A 234 4.43 -20.71 -16.44
CA HIS A 234 3.38 -19.89 -17.03
C HIS A 234 4.02 -18.97 -18.08
N ILE A 235 3.94 -19.37 -19.33
CA ILE A 235 4.33 -18.52 -20.46
C ILE A 235 3.38 -17.33 -20.47
N GLY A 236 3.86 -16.18 -19.96
CA GLY A 236 3.11 -14.93 -19.98
C GLY A 236 2.94 -14.41 -21.42
N TRP A 237 1.93 -13.58 -21.65
CA TRP A 237 1.71 -12.95 -22.96
C TRP A 237 2.92 -12.12 -23.44
N LEU A 238 3.69 -11.52 -22.52
CA LEU A 238 4.95 -10.83 -22.83
C LEU A 238 6.02 -11.79 -23.36
N THR A 239 6.12 -12.99 -22.80
CA THR A 239 7.04 -14.03 -23.29
C THR A 239 6.63 -14.52 -24.68
N LEU A 240 5.32 -14.63 -24.94
CA LEU A 240 4.80 -14.95 -26.29
C LEU A 240 5.13 -13.83 -27.28
N LEU A 241 5.03 -12.58 -26.86
CA LEU A 241 5.36 -11.42 -27.72
C LEU A 241 6.87 -11.34 -27.96
N ALA A 242 7.69 -11.60 -26.95
CA ALA A 242 9.13 -11.69 -27.07
C ALA A 242 9.56 -12.84 -28.02
N ARG A 243 8.97 -14.03 -27.88
CA ARG A 243 9.17 -15.14 -28.84
C ARG A 243 8.80 -14.77 -30.28
N ARG A 244 7.77 -13.98 -30.45
CA ARG A 244 7.32 -13.52 -31.79
C ARG A 244 8.27 -12.49 -32.40
N MET A 245 8.92 -11.66 -31.57
CA MET A 245 9.85 -10.61 -32.02
C MET A 245 11.29 -11.11 -32.20
N TYR A 246 11.76 -11.98 -31.32
CA TYR A 246 13.16 -12.40 -31.26
C TYR A 246 13.40 -13.85 -31.72
N GLY A 247 12.34 -14.58 -32.10
CA GLY A 247 12.47 -15.97 -32.56
C GLY A 247 12.90 -16.95 -31.47
N PRO A 248 13.37 -18.15 -31.84
CA PRO A 248 13.69 -19.24 -30.90
C PRO A 248 14.94 -19.00 -30.02
N THR A 249 15.66 -17.90 -30.20
CA THR A 249 16.83 -17.54 -29.36
C THR A 249 16.47 -17.26 -27.91
N VAL A 250 15.20 -16.96 -27.59
CA VAL A 250 14.71 -16.77 -26.21
C VAL A 250 14.69 -18.11 -25.45
N ASP A 251 14.55 -19.24 -26.13
CA ASP A 251 14.54 -20.57 -25.51
C ASP A 251 15.97 -21.02 -25.06
N CYS A 252 17.01 -20.35 -25.54
CA CYS A 252 18.39 -20.61 -25.12
C CYS A 252 18.74 -19.96 -23.77
N LEU A 253 18.13 -18.83 -23.44
CA LEU A 253 18.34 -18.15 -22.15
C LEU A 253 17.66 -18.91 -20.99
N ASP A 254 16.51 -19.55 -21.24
CA ASP A 254 15.83 -20.40 -20.25
C ASP A 254 16.59 -21.71 -19.96
N LYS A 255 17.53 -22.12 -20.82
CA LYS A 255 18.35 -23.33 -20.62
C LYS A 255 19.63 -23.07 -19.83
N GLU A 256 20.14 -21.83 -19.81
CA GLU A 256 21.33 -21.48 -19.01
C GLU A 256 21.00 -21.36 -17.52
N ASP A 257 19.75 -21.01 -17.14
CA ASP A 257 19.31 -21.01 -15.74
C ASP A 257 19.03 -22.42 -15.17
N GLY A 258 19.05 -23.46 -16.00
CA GLY A 258 18.90 -24.87 -15.61
C GLY A 258 20.18 -25.52 -15.06
N PHE A 259 21.29 -24.78 -14.88
CA PHE A 259 22.59 -25.33 -14.46
C PHE A 259 22.70 -25.68 -12.97
N TYR A 260 21.66 -25.46 -12.17
CA TYR A 260 21.65 -25.81 -10.74
C TYR A 260 21.03 -27.17 -10.40
N GLU A 261 20.67 -28.01 -11.40
CA GLU A 261 20.02 -29.31 -11.13
C GLU A 261 20.93 -30.53 -11.17
N THR A 262 22.25 -30.40 -11.40
CA THR A 262 23.12 -31.57 -11.62
C THR A 262 24.21 -31.82 -10.58
N GLU A 263 24.19 -31.18 -9.41
CA GLU A 263 25.19 -31.50 -8.33
C GLU A 263 24.57 -31.97 -7.02
N ILE A 264 23.48 -32.77 -7.05
CA ILE A 264 23.06 -33.58 -5.90
C ILE A 264 22.88 -35.02 -6.40
N LYS A 265 23.99 -35.73 -6.51
CA LYS A 265 24.05 -37.19 -6.41
C LYS A 265 24.85 -37.58 -5.18
#